data_e6d3c0e9971b1daa7e875e99e484e3e3
#
_entry.id   e6d3c0e9971b1daa7e875e99e484e3e3
#
_cell.length_a   1.000
_cell.length_b   1.000
_cell.length_c   1.000
_cell.angle_alpha   90.00
_cell.angle_beta   90.00
_cell.angle_gamma   90.00
#
_symmetry.space_group_name_H-M   'P 1'
#
loop_
_entity.id
_entity.type
_entity.pdbx_description
1 polymer ?
#
loop_
_entity_poly.entity_id
_entity_poly.type
_entity_poly.pdbx_seq_one_letter_code
_entity_poly.pdbx_strand_id
1 'polypeptide(L)'
;MENDYLDGGINPPQQNSGLSSLDKEYLMEAAKWARFLGIVGFVFTGFIVLAAIAMMAMGSTFSSLMNNGTTGLKSGAFAGLGAGVGIVYLFIAVFYYFISLYVYNFGKKTKLGILNNEPETLTVGLENLKSHFKLIGILTAVFLSIYAVIIVFGLLFAGFAATR
;
A
#
# COMPACT_ATOMS: atom_id res chain seq x y z
N MET A 1 -13.86 -64.78 -19.28
CA MET A 1 -14.88 -63.73 -19.49
C MET A 1 -15.39 -63.35 -18.12
N GLU A 2 -15.47 -62.05 -17.91
CA GLU A 2 -16.19 -61.46 -16.78
C GLU A 2 -15.45 -61.35 -15.43
N ASN A 3 -14.68 -60.28 -15.29
CA ASN A 3 -14.46 -59.55 -14.03
C ASN A 3 -13.66 -58.24 -14.22
N ASP A 4 -14.06 -57.47 -15.23
CA ASP A 4 -13.37 -56.20 -15.57
C ASP A 4 -14.22 -54.93 -15.25
N TYR A 5 -15.13 -55.02 -14.27
CA TYR A 5 -16.05 -53.91 -13.95
C TYR A 5 -16.08 -53.45 -12.49
N LEU A 6 -15.08 -53.78 -11.67
CA LEU A 6 -15.11 -53.40 -10.26
C LEU A 6 -13.90 -52.55 -9.80
N ASP A 7 -13.19 -51.90 -10.71
CA ASP A 7 -12.26 -50.86 -10.29
C ASP A 7 -12.79 -49.45 -10.65
N GLY A 8 -14.07 -49.27 -10.32
CA GLY A 8 -14.61 -47.94 -10.12
C GLY A 8 -14.09 -47.35 -8.82
N GLY A 9 -12.78 -47.21 -8.72
CA GLY A 9 -12.16 -46.40 -7.65
C GLY A 9 -12.81 -45.03 -7.66
N ILE A 10 -13.74 -44.81 -6.72
CA ILE A 10 -14.20 -43.49 -6.34
C ILE A 10 -12.98 -42.80 -5.76
N ASN A 11 -12.07 -42.37 -6.65
CA ASN A 11 -11.15 -41.31 -6.28
C ASN A 11 -12.05 -40.14 -5.99
N PRO A 12 -12.11 -39.65 -4.73
CA PRO A 12 -12.80 -38.40 -4.49
C PRO A 12 -12.23 -37.40 -5.49
N PRO A 13 -13.07 -36.55 -6.12
CA PRO A 13 -12.56 -35.61 -7.09
C PRO A 13 -11.40 -34.90 -6.40
N GLN A 14 -10.19 -35.16 -6.89
CA GLN A 14 -9.05 -34.39 -6.48
C GLN A 14 -9.49 -32.97 -6.85
N GLN A 15 -9.74 -32.17 -5.85
CA GLN A 15 -10.01 -30.75 -5.97
C GLN A 15 -8.73 -30.13 -6.52
N ASN A 16 -8.45 -30.47 -7.79
CA ASN A 16 -7.40 -29.85 -8.54
C ASN A 16 -7.78 -28.37 -8.58
N SER A 17 -7.00 -27.55 -7.93
CA SER A 17 -7.12 -26.08 -7.94
C SER A 17 -7.06 -25.49 -9.37
N GLY A 18 -7.21 -26.30 -10.41
CA GLY A 18 -7.13 -25.94 -11.82
C GLY A 18 -5.77 -25.35 -12.22
N LEU A 19 -4.84 -25.22 -11.27
CA LEU A 19 -3.53 -24.64 -11.47
C LEU A 19 -2.54 -25.71 -11.92
N SER A 20 -1.81 -25.43 -13.00
CA SER A 20 -0.66 -26.21 -13.43
C SER A 20 0.45 -26.21 -12.37
N SER A 21 1.34 -27.20 -12.43
CA SER A 21 2.54 -27.22 -11.57
C SER A 21 3.39 -25.97 -11.72
N LEU A 22 3.51 -25.44 -12.95
CA LEU A 22 4.21 -24.18 -13.23
C LEU A 22 3.52 -22.97 -12.61
N ASP A 23 2.18 -22.91 -12.66
CA ASP A 23 1.43 -21.81 -12.05
C ASP A 23 1.64 -21.77 -10.53
N LYS A 24 1.66 -22.94 -9.88
CA LYS A 24 1.95 -23.07 -8.46
C LYS A 24 3.36 -22.58 -8.11
N GLU A 25 4.35 -22.89 -8.95
CA GLU A 25 5.73 -22.45 -8.76
C GLU A 25 5.84 -20.92 -8.84
N TYR A 26 5.30 -20.32 -9.89
CA TYR A 26 5.30 -18.86 -10.06
C TYR A 26 4.54 -18.13 -8.94
N LEU A 27 3.39 -18.65 -8.54
CA LEU A 27 2.64 -18.10 -7.40
C LEU A 27 3.39 -18.23 -6.09
N MET A 28 4.10 -19.33 -5.87
CA MET A 28 4.92 -19.54 -4.69
C MET A 28 6.07 -18.53 -4.63
N GLU A 29 6.72 -18.27 -5.76
CA GLU A 29 7.79 -17.28 -5.86
C GLU A 29 7.24 -15.87 -5.62
N ALA A 30 6.15 -15.50 -6.28
CA ALA A 30 5.46 -14.23 -6.07
C ALA A 30 5.03 -14.04 -4.61
N ALA A 31 4.55 -15.11 -3.95
CA ALA A 31 4.17 -15.08 -2.55
C ALA A 31 5.35 -14.84 -1.60
N LYS A 32 6.54 -15.38 -1.91
CA LYS A 32 7.76 -15.11 -1.14
C LYS A 32 8.16 -13.64 -1.22
N TRP A 33 8.20 -13.09 -2.44
CA TRP A 33 8.52 -11.69 -2.67
C TRP A 33 7.49 -10.74 -2.05
N ALA A 34 6.21 -11.08 -2.16
CA ALA A 34 5.14 -10.30 -1.55
C ALA A 34 5.26 -10.25 -0.01
N ARG A 35 5.59 -11.37 0.65
CA ARG A 35 5.84 -11.37 2.09
C ARG A 35 7.02 -10.48 2.47
N PHE A 36 8.12 -10.57 1.73
CA PHE A 36 9.28 -9.72 1.95
C PHE A 36 8.92 -8.25 1.80
N LEU A 37 8.26 -7.86 0.68
CA LEU A 37 7.81 -6.49 0.43
C LEU A 37 6.83 -6.00 1.51
N GLY A 38 5.94 -6.86 2.00
CA GLY A 38 5.04 -6.53 3.08
C GLY A 38 5.79 -6.19 4.38
N ILE A 39 6.81 -6.98 4.75
CA ILE A 39 7.65 -6.71 5.92
C ILE A 39 8.43 -5.39 5.75
N VAL A 40 9.07 -5.21 4.60
CA VAL A 40 9.76 -3.95 4.27
C VAL A 40 8.80 -2.77 4.35
N GLY A 41 7.58 -2.92 3.84
CA GLY A 41 6.53 -1.90 3.92
C GLY A 41 6.15 -1.53 5.35
N PHE A 42 6.08 -2.49 6.28
CA PHE A 42 5.85 -2.19 7.70
C PHE A 42 7.01 -1.40 8.32
N VAL A 43 8.26 -1.74 7.98
CA VAL A 43 9.44 -0.98 8.41
C VAL A 43 9.37 0.46 7.90
N PHE A 44 9.05 0.65 6.60
CA PHE A 44 8.86 1.99 6.03
C PHE A 44 7.72 2.75 6.71
N THR A 45 6.60 2.09 7.00
CA THR A 45 5.51 2.71 7.76
C THR A 45 5.99 3.22 9.12
N GLY A 46 6.80 2.43 9.83
CA GLY A 46 7.42 2.85 11.09
C GLY A 46 8.28 4.11 10.92
N PHE A 47 9.11 4.18 9.89
CA PHE A 47 9.91 5.38 9.59
C PHE A 47 9.05 6.60 9.27
N ILE A 48 7.95 6.44 8.53
CA ILE A 48 7.03 7.55 8.22
C ILE A 48 6.37 8.07 9.51
N VAL A 49 5.97 7.19 10.42
CA VAL A 49 5.40 7.57 11.72
C VAL A 49 6.42 8.32 12.56
N LEU A 50 7.66 7.83 12.64
CA LEU A 50 8.74 8.52 13.34
C LEU A 50 9.04 9.91 12.75
N ALA A 51 9.06 10.02 11.42
CA ALA A 51 9.22 11.29 10.73
C ALA A 51 8.07 12.27 11.02
N ALA A 52 6.82 11.76 11.06
CA ALA A 52 5.66 12.58 11.42
C ALA A 52 5.78 13.16 12.84
N ILE A 53 6.14 12.31 13.81
CA ILE A 53 6.35 12.73 15.22
C ILE A 53 7.50 13.73 15.31
N ALA A 54 8.62 13.48 14.63
CA ALA A 54 9.75 14.38 14.59
C ALA A 54 9.38 15.74 14.01
N MET A 55 8.62 15.78 12.91
CA MET A 55 8.13 17.03 12.30
C MET A 55 7.21 17.81 13.25
N MET A 56 6.32 17.11 13.95
CA MET A 56 5.46 17.76 14.94
C MET A 56 6.26 18.32 16.13
N ALA A 57 7.26 17.60 16.61
CA ALA A 57 8.11 18.03 17.72
C ALA A 57 9.07 19.17 17.32
N MET A 58 9.65 19.09 16.11
CA MET A 58 10.61 20.09 15.62
C MET A 58 9.94 21.35 15.10
N GLY A 59 8.66 21.30 14.73
CA GLY A 59 7.91 22.47 14.20
C GLY A 59 7.89 23.65 15.19
N SER A 60 7.77 23.37 16.49
CA SER A 60 7.85 24.38 17.55
C SER A 60 9.27 24.95 17.73
N THR A 61 10.28 24.09 17.69
CA THR A 61 11.69 24.47 17.81
C THR A 61 12.16 25.28 16.60
N PHE A 62 11.78 24.87 15.40
CA PHE A 62 12.10 25.58 14.17
C PHE A 62 11.42 26.96 14.12
N SER A 63 10.19 27.07 14.60
CA SER A 63 9.49 28.34 14.71
C SER A 63 10.17 29.31 15.70
N SER A 64 10.72 28.81 16.81
CA SER A 64 11.46 29.62 17.78
C SER A 64 12.81 30.09 17.24
N LEU A 65 13.52 29.28 16.46
CA LEU A 65 14.76 29.65 15.80
C LEU A 65 14.54 30.70 14.70
N MET A 66 13.47 30.57 13.90
CA MET A 66 13.11 31.54 12.87
C MET A 66 12.58 32.86 13.45
N ASN A 67 12.01 32.85 14.64
CA ASN A 67 11.52 34.08 15.29
C ASN A 67 12.66 34.99 15.80
N ASN A 68 13.85 34.41 16.01
CA ASN A 68 15.06 35.21 16.33
C ASN A 68 15.77 35.71 15.07
N GLY A 69 15.36 35.33 13.88
CA GLY A 69 15.88 35.80 12.60
C GLY A 69 14.88 36.79 11.93
N THR A 70 15.41 37.81 11.31
CA THR A 70 14.78 38.99 10.67
C THR A 70 13.71 38.72 9.59
N THR A 71 13.15 37.54 9.51
CA THR A 71 12.06 37.23 8.56
C THR A 71 10.71 37.44 9.25
N GLY A 72 10.01 38.51 8.87
CA GLY A 72 8.71 38.95 9.43
C GLY A 72 7.52 38.00 9.31
N LEU A 73 7.77 36.70 9.17
CA LEU A 73 6.77 35.60 9.23
C LEU A 73 6.51 35.25 10.69
N LYS A 74 5.27 35.45 11.14
CA LYS A 74 4.85 35.16 12.51
C LYS A 74 5.16 33.70 12.87
N SER A 75 5.85 33.45 13.98
CA SER A 75 6.28 32.14 14.50
C SER A 75 5.13 31.10 14.57
N GLY A 76 3.90 31.55 14.81
CA GLY A 76 2.72 30.70 14.83
C GLY A 76 2.37 30.03 13.49
N ALA A 77 2.72 30.66 12.36
CA ALA A 77 2.45 30.08 11.04
C ALA A 77 3.33 28.84 10.78
N PHE A 78 4.62 28.87 11.18
CA PHE A 78 5.54 27.74 11.02
C PHE A 78 5.24 26.60 12.00
N ALA A 79 4.82 26.89 13.23
CA ALA A 79 4.37 25.87 14.18
C ALA A 79 3.10 25.15 13.67
N GLY A 80 2.16 25.91 13.12
CA GLY A 80 0.95 25.37 12.48
C GLY A 80 1.27 24.54 11.24
N LEU A 81 2.21 24.97 10.40
CA LEU A 81 2.65 24.20 9.23
C LEU A 81 3.33 22.89 9.65
N GLY A 82 4.19 22.89 10.66
CA GLY A 82 4.85 21.66 11.16
C GLY A 82 3.85 20.63 11.69
N ALA A 83 2.86 21.09 12.46
CA ALA A 83 1.78 20.22 12.94
C ALA A 83 0.89 19.72 11.77
N GLY A 84 0.53 20.59 10.83
CA GLY A 84 -0.26 20.23 9.66
C GLY A 84 0.44 19.19 8.78
N VAL A 85 1.73 19.39 8.48
CA VAL A 85 2.54 18.44 7.73
C VAL A 85 2.65 17.12 8.49
N GLY A 86 2.88 17.13 9.79
CA GLY A 86 2.93 15.91 10.62
C GLY A 86 1.63 15.09 10.54
N ILE A 87 0.47 15.76 10.57
CA ILE A 87 -0.84 15.11 10.41
C ILE A 87 -0.97 14.47 9.03
N VAL A 88 -0.55 15.16 7.96
CA VAL A 88 -0.55 14.60 6.60
C VAL A 88 0.32 13.34 6.52
N TYR A 89 1.52 13.35 7.14
CA TYR A 89 2.39 12.17 7.19
C TYR A 89 1.74 11.01 7.96
N LEU A 90 0.98 11.27 9.02
CA LEU A 90 0.24 10.23 9.73
C LEU A 90 -0.85 9.60 8.84
N PHE A 91 -1.58 10.40 8.06
CA PHE A 91 -2.53 9.86 7.08
C PHE A 91 -1.83 8.98 6.04
N ILE A 92 -0.70 9.45 5.51
CA ILE A 92 0.12 8.66 4.57
C ILE A 92 0.58 7.36 5.23
N ALA A 93 1.02 7.37 6.48
CA ALA A 93 1.43 6.18 7.22
C ALA A 93 0.31 5.14 7.35
N VAL A 94 -0.94 5.58 7.59
CA VAL A 94 -2.11 4.69 7.66
C VAL A 94 -2.33 3.99 6.30
N PHE A 95 -2.26 4.72 5.19
CA PHE A 95 -2.39 4.12 3.86
C PHE A 95 -1.26 3.12 3.57
N TYR A 96 -0.01 3.47 3.87
CA TYR A 96 1.13 2.58 3.70
C TYR A 96 1.01 1.31 4.55
N TYR A 97 0.47 1.43 5.76
CA TYR A 97 0.17 0.28 6.61
C TYR A 97 -0.79 -0.70 5.94
N PHE A 98 -1.92 -0.22 5.41
CA PHE A 98 -2.90 -1.07 4.73
C PHE A 98 -2.33 -1.70 3.46
N ILE A 99 -1.58 -0.94 2.65
CA ILE A 99 -0.88 -1.44 1.46
C ILE A 99 0.03 -2.60 1.84
N SER A 100 0.86 -2.43 2.86
CA SER A 100 1.80 -3.45 3.35
C SER A 100 1.08 -4.67 3.91
N LEU A 101 -0.04 -4.45 4.62
CA LEU A 101 -0.86 -5.51 5.21
C LEU A 101 -1.46 -6.41 4.12
N TYR A 102 -2.03 -5.84 3.07
CA TYR A 102 -2.63 -6.61 1.97
C TYR A 102 -1.58 -7.42 1.22
N VAL A 103 -0.41 -6.84 0.92
CA VAL A 103 0.68 -7.56 0.25
C VAL A 103 1.23 -8.68 1.13
N TYR A 104 1.41 -8.45 2.43
CA TYR A 104 1.86 -9.46 3.37
C TYR A 104 0.85 -10.61 3.47
N ASN A 105 -0.44 -10.31 3.59
CA ASN A 105 -1.50 -11.32 3.67
C ASN A 105 -1.64 -12.12 2.37
N PHE A 106 -1.52 -11.47 1.21
CA PHE A 106 -1.43 -12.16 -0.08
C PHE A 106 -0.31 -13.20 -0.05
N GLY A 107 0.91 -12.79 0.27
CA GLY A 107 2.06 -13.70 0.29
C GLY A 107 1.92 -14.82 1.31
N LYS A 108 1.34 -14.55 2.50
CA LYS A 108 1.11 -15.57 3.53
C LYS A 108 0.05 -16.58 3.11
N LYS A 109 -1.12 -16.11 2.67
CA LYS A 109 -2.28 -16.96 2.34
C LYS A 109 -2.05 -17.77 1.08
N THR A 110 -1.45 -17.16 0.04
CA THR A 110 -1.11 -17.86 -1.20
C THR A 110 -0.13 -19.00 -0.94
N LYS A 111 0.92 -18.76 -0.14
CA LYS A 111 1.87 -19.81 0.22
C LYS A 111 1.18 -20.96 0.96
N LEU A 112 0.34 -20.68 1.96
CA LEU A 112 -0.38 -21.68 2.72
C LEU A 112 -1.37 -22.47 1.84
N GLY A 113 -2.14 -21.79 1.01
CA GLY A 113 -3.11 -22.42 0.11
C GLY A 113 -2.47 -23.40 -0.88
N ILE A 114 -1.28 -23.07 -1.39
CA ILE A 114 -0.54 -23.96 -2.29
C ILE A 114 0.05 -25.16 -1.53
N LEU A 115 0.67 -24.94 -0.37
CA LEU A 115 1.32 -26.01 0.40
C LEU A 115 0.31 -27.03 0.96
N ASN A 116 -0.84 -26.56 1.41
CA ASN A 116 -1.89 -27.39 1.99
C ASN A 116 -2.87 -27.93 0.93
N ASN A 117 -2.71 -27.56 -0.36
CA ASN A 117 -3.69 -27.81 -1.41
C ASN A 117 -5.12 -27.34 -1.03
N GLU A 118 -5.23 -26.19 -0.36
CA GLU A 118 -6.48 -25.57 0.05
C GLU A 118 -6.86 -24.45 -0.93
N PRO A 119 -7.80 -24.67 -1.87
CA PRO A 119 -8.19 -23.68 -2.86
C PRO A 119 -8.86 -22.46 -2.23
N GLU A 120 -9.57 -22.63 -1.11
CA GLU A 120 -10.20 -21.53 -0.38
C GLU A 120 -9.16 -20.56 0.19
N THR A 121 -8.12 -21.07 0.84
CA THR A 121 -7.03 -20.27 1.39
C THR A 121 -6.27 -19.53 0.28
N LEU A 122 -6.09 -20.17 -0.89
CA LEU A 122 -5.49 -19.54 -2.06
C LEU A 122 -6.37 -18.39 -2.58
N THR A 123 -7.69 -18.60 -2.65
CA THR A 123 -8.66 -17.56 -3.06
C THR A 123 -8.60 -16.36 -2.14
N VAL A 124 -8.55 -16.55 -0.83
CA VAL A 124 -8.37 -15.45 0.14
C VAL A 124 -7.04 -14.71 -0.09
N GLY A 125 -5.98 -15.42 -0.46
CA GLY A 125 -4.71 -14.80 -0.87
C GLY A 125 -4.90 -13.86 -2.05
N LEU A 126 -5.52 -14.34 -3.12
CA LEU A 126 -5.79 -13.55 -4.34
C LEU A 126 -6.75 -12.37 -4.09
N GLU A 127 -7.71 -12.51 -3.18
CA GLU A 127 -8.59 -11.43 -2.76
C GLU A 127 -7.82 -10.29 -2.09
N ASN A 128 -6.83 -10.61 -1.26
CA ASN A 128 -5.93 -9.61 -0.68
C ASN A 128 -5.12 -8.89 -1.77
N LEU A 129 -4.64 -9.60 -2.80
CA LEU A 129 -3.96 -8.99 -3.94
C LEU A 129 -4.88 -8.04 -4.71
N LYS A 130 -6.13 -8.45 -4.99
CA LYS A 130 -7.15 -7.60 -5.58
C LYS A 130 -7.39 -6.33 -4.76
N SER A 131 -7.51 -6.47 -3.44
CA SER A 131 -7.72 -5.35 -2.51
C SER A 131 -6.53 -4.39 -2.50
N HIS A 132 -5.30 -4.91 -2.57
CA HIS A 132 -4.08 -4.13 -2.71
C HIS A 132 -4.10 -3.27 -3.97
N PHE A 133 -4.36 -3.87 -5.15
CA PHE A 133 -4.43 -3.13 -6.40
C PHE A 133 -5.58 -2.12 -6.43
N LYS A 134 -6.74 -2.47 -5.86
CA LYS A 134 -7.87 -1.56 -5.73
C LYS A 134 -7.48 -0.32 -4.92
N LEU A 135 -6.81 -0.50 -3.78
CA LEU A 135 -6.38 0.59 -2.91
C LEU A 135 -5.37 1.49 -3.61
N ILE A 136 -4.34 0.92 -4.25
CA ILE A 136 -3.36 1.68 -5.03
C ILE A 136 -4.03 2.43 -6.18
N GLY A 137 -4.93 1.79 -6.91
CA GLY A 137 -5.66 2.41 -8.02
C GLY A 137 -6.47 3.62 -7.58
N ILE A 138 -7.22 3.52 -6.48
CA ILE A 138 -7.97 4.64 -5.90
C ILE A 138 -7.02 5.77 -5.50
N LEU A 139 -5.93 5.44 -4.81
CA LEU A 139 -4.95 6.41 -4.34
C LEU A 139 -4.31 7.16 -5.52
N THR A 140 -3.92 6.43 -6.56
CA THR A 140 -3.35 7.00 -7.79
C THR A 140 -4.34 7.92 -8.49
N ALA A 141 -5.62 7.52 -8.59
CA ALA A 141 -6.66 8.34 -9.20
C ALA A 141 -6.88 9.65 -8.44
N VAL A 142 -6.89 9.60 -7.11
CA VAL A 142 -6.99 10.79 -6.25
C VAL A 142 -5.79 11.73 -6.45
N PHE A 143 -4.57 11.19 -6.42
CA PHE A 143 -3.37 12.00 -6.65
C PHE A 143 -3.34 12.64 -8.04
N LEU A 144 -3.69 11.89 -9.08
CA LEU A 144 -3.77 12.43 -10.44
C LEU A 144 -4.82 13.53 -10.55
N SER A 145 -5.97 13.38 -9.89
CA SER A 145 -7.02 14.40 -9.88
C SER A 145 -6.56 15.68 -9.21
N ILE A 146 -5.90 15.58 -8.05
CA ILE A 146 -5.33 16.74 -7.33
C ILE A 146 -4.27 17.42 -8.20
N TYR A 147 -3.39 16.63 -8.83
CA TYR A 147 -2.32 17.15 -9.69
C TYR A 147 -2.87 17.89 -10.91
N ALA A 148 -3.91 17.33 -11.54
CA ALA A 148 -4.60 17.98 -12.66
C ALA A 148 -5.21 19.34 -12.25
N VAL A 149 -5.85 19.40 -11.08
CA VAL A 149 -6.41 20.64 -10.54
C VAL A 149 -5.31 21.68 -10.31
N ILE A 150 -4.18 21.31 -9.68
CA ILE A 150 -3.07 22.21 -9.44
C ILE A 150 -2.50 22.75 -10.75
N ILE A 151 -2.32 21.91 -11.77
CA ILE A 151 -1.83 22.36 -13.09
C ILE A 151 -2.79 23.36 -13.72
N VAL A 152 -4.10 23.06 -13.74
CA VAL A 152 -5.10 23.96 -14.34
C VAL A 152 -5.11 25.32 -13.64
N PHE A 153 -5.14 25.33 -12.31
CA PHE A 153 -5.09 26.57 -11.55
C PHE A 153 -3.77 27.32 -11.74
N GLY A 154 -2.64 26.60 -11.78
CA GLY A 154 -1.32 27.19 -12.04
C GLY A 154 -1.23 27.89 -13.39
N LEU A 155 -1.76 27.27 -14.45
CA LEU A 155 -1.80 27.85 -15.80
C LEU A 155 -2.73 29.06 -15.87
N LEU A 156 -3.90 29.01 -15.23
CA LEU A 156 -4.82 30.15 -15.17
C LEU A 156 -4.19 31.34 -14.44
N PHE A 157 -3.50 31.11 -13.32
CA PHE A 157 -2.83 32.15 -12.55
C PHE A 157 -1.65 32.76 -13.32
N ALA A 158 -0.84 31.92 -14.00
CA ALA A 158 0.26 32.37 -14.84
C ALA A 158 -0.24 33.22 -16.04
N GLY A 159 -1.32 32.81 -16.69
CA GLY A 159 -1.96 33.59 -17.76
C GLY A 159 -2.47 34.96 -17.28
N PHE A 160 -3.10 34.97 -16.09
CA PHE A 160 -3.58 36.24 -15.51
C PHE A 160 -2.45 37.18 -15.08
N ALA A 161 -1.32 36.64 -14.62
CA ALA A 161 -0.15 37.43 -14.25
C ALA A 161 0.60 38.01 -15.47
N ALA A 162 0.56 37.32 -16.61
CA ALA A 162 1.20 37.77 -17.86
C ALA A 162 0.42 38.86 -18.60
N THR A 163 -0.86 39.08 -18.27
CA THR A 163 -1.73 40.09 -18.89
C THR A 163 -1.81 41.41 -18.09
N ARG A 164 -1.07 41.49 -16.95
CA ARG A 164 -0.92 42.72 -16.15
C ARG A 164 0.45 43.34 -16.36
#